data_11ceaeb1a56d2991e2ed06bca0182f72
#
_entry.id   11ceaeb1a56d2991e2ed06bca0182f72
#
_cell.length_a   1.000
_cell.length_b   1.000
_cell.length_c   1.000
_cell.angle_alpha   90.00
_cell.angle_beta   90.00
_cell.angle_gamma   90.00
#
_symmetry.space_group_name_H-M   'P 1'
#
loop_
_entity.id
_entity.type
_entity.pdbx_description
1 polymer ?
#
loop_
_entity_poly.entity_id
_entity_poly.type
_entity_poly.pdbx_seq_one_letter_code
_entity_poly.pdbx_strand_id
1 'polypeptide(L)'
;MDGQILANSIVTLKGTDLRMVYALLLKTNIGHLLSSKTKDVISKLSKEESDNFTYHLEQEVNKLRNVEDQVLQVDLFLEITRLLKLRGTKYTLEQEIVDQSTFIVKDVYQLLLKQDKQFKSFAENEWNSTKLQQMIKFQMSKLFNELDNSFKDFTIDDQTKFASQVNEYIQGLPEEKQRKIKEKLGVDDLTDEMIRKAIATSGSSIVFAIIVEVSGFAFYTTATSLLASFAGLFGITLPFGVYTGLTSTIAVLANPLFLVPVLLGGGALLVNHQNKSLKKKLMPIIVMQITLPFMSQGADDVSFDLFIAEWNRRFDAYCKLQIELENEHAEGLKLQRNIRETKEKINYMNSAIHNEEQKIREEKKQIYYALKSSNLEDLGINGDFQKNRIEYQYINDRIQSLQQAKKVDAVNDSFFRRIGNKFSNLGTTFDIKSEEKKMNKYLYLMVEDVLKSTSSFKQIERERIQASKCNLRELRQSKNEKMTYKNSLESLLKQVNQNQSSIRQDIKAMEKQNYGLEHLSASSQQLLPTSEEG
;
A
#
# COMPACT_ATOMS: atom_id res chain seq x y z
N MET A 1 33.22 11.38 1.38
CA MET A 1 33.65 11.45 2.80
C MET A 1 32.48 11.55 3.74
N ASP A 2 31.65 12.59 3.73
CA ASP A 2 30.50 12.73 4.66
C ASP A 2 29.46 11.58 4.58
N GLY A 3 29.13 11.13 3.35
CA GLY A 3 28.22 10.00 3.15
C GLY A 3 28.76 8.69 3.71
N GLN A 4 30.06 8.44 3.54
CA GLN A 4 30.72 7.27 4.12
C GLN A 4 30.65 7.30 5.66
N ILE A 5 30.89 8.46 6.28
CA ILE A 5 30.79 8.61 7.74
C ILE A 5 29.37 8.29 8.20
N LEU A 6 28.34 8.83 7.56
CA LEU A 6 26.96 8.57 7.93
C LEU A 6 26.58 7.10 7.70
N ALA A 7 26.96 6.51 6.57
CA ALA A 7 26.70 5.10 6.26
C ALA A 7 27.36 4.19 7.31
N ASN A 8 28.64 4.37 7.57
CA ASN A 8 29.37 3.62 8.60
C ASN A 8 28.72 3.77 9.98
N SER A 9 28.33 5.01 10.33
CA SER A 9 27.68 5.30 11.60
C SER A 9 26.35 4.55 11.76
N ILE A 10 25.54 4.46 10.70
CA ILE A 10 24.25 3.76 10.75
C ILE A 10 24.45 2.25 10.97
N VAL A 11 25.37 1.62 10.24
CA VAL A 11 25.58 0.17 10.34
C VAL A 11 26.33 -0.25 11.61
N THR A 12 27.06 0.67 12.24
CA THR A 12 27.75 0.42 13.51
C THR A 12 26.90 0.76 14.73
N LEU A 13 25.83 1.56 14.57
CA LEU A 13 24.93 1.95 15.65
C LEU A 13 24.15 0.71 16.15
N LYS A 14 24.24 0.40 17.47
CA LYS A 14 23.72 -0.83 18.03
C LYS A 14 23.06 -0.60 19.41
N GLY A 15 22.36 -1.63 19.89
CA GLY A 15 21.89 -1.72 21.27
C GLY A 15 20.90 -0.60 21.63
N THR A 16 21.07 -0.06 22.85
CA THR A 16 20.18 0.98 23.38
C THR A 16 20.23 2.28 22.58
N ASP A 17 21.40 2.65 22.10
CA ASP A 17 21.62 3.88 21.33
C ASP A 17 20.84 3.86 20.01
N LEU A 18 20.90 2.76 19.26
CA LEU A 18 20.09 2.57 18.05
C LEU A 18 18.60 2.66 18.35
N ARG A 19 18.15 1.94 19.40
CA ARG A 19 16.73 1.91 19.79
C ARG A 19 16.24 3.29 20.21
N MET A 20 17.11 4.09 20.81
CA MET A 20 16.77 5.45 21.24
C MET A 20 16.59 6.39 20.07
N VAL A 21 17.52 6.42 19.12
CA VAL A 21 17.39 7.22 17.87
C VAL A 21 16.18 6.76 17.07
N TYR A 22 15.98 5.45 16.96
CA TYR A 22 14.84 4.85 16.30
C TYR A 22 13.51 5.26 16.95
N ALA A 23 13.39 5.11 18.28
CA ALA A 23 12.19 5.47 19.00
C ALA A 23 11.91 6.97 18.91
N LEU A 24 12.92 7.82 19.03
CA LEU A 24 12.79 9.27 18.89
C LEU A 24 12.21 9.63 17.51
N LEU A 25 12.71 9.02 16.44
CA LEU A 25 12.31 9.37 15.08
C LEU A 25 10.98 8.71 14.68
N LEU A 26 10.77 7.42 14.96
CA LEU A 26 9.65 6.65 14.41
C LEU A 26 8.47 6.52 15.40
N LYS A 27 8.72 6.42 16.69
CA LYS A 27 7.70 6.06 17.69
C LYS A 27 7.18 7.23 18.50
N THR A 28 7.98 8.29 18.69
CA THR A 28 7.64 9.39 19.58
C THR A 28 6.86 10.49 18.86
N ASN A 29 5.85 11.03 19.52
CA ASN A 29 5.16 12.23 19.06
C ASN A 29 5.84 13.48 19.62
N ILE A 30 6.73 14.06 18.83
CA ILE A 30 7.52 15.24 19.19
C ILE A 30 6.64 16.49 19.39
N GLY A 31 5.44 16.51 18.80
CA GLY A 31 4.47 17.61 18.99
C GLY A 31 4.10 17.83 20.45
N HIS A 32 4.12 16.81 21.29
CA HIS A 32 3.84 16.94 22.71
C HIS A 32 4.91 17.76 23.45
N LEU A 33 6.17 17.73 23.00
CA LEU A 33 7.24 18.58 23.59
C LEU A 33 7.01 20.07 23.35
N LEU A 34 6.27 20.40 22.29
CA LEU A 34 6.08 21.80 21.86
C LEU A 34 4.68 22.33 22.17
N SER A 35 3.73 21.46 22.54
CA SER A 35 2.34 21.84 22.77
C SER A 35 2.11 22.51 24.14
N SER A 36 3.05 22.35 25.06
CA SER A 36 2.87 22.78 26.43
C SER A 36 3.29 24.21 26.73
N LYS A 37 3.78 25.04 25.79
CA LYS A 37 3.78 26.53 25.98
C LYS A 37 4.78 27.35 25.14
N THR A 38 4.37 28.54 24.89
CA THR A 38 4.84 29.95 24.91
C THR A 38 6.36 30.23 25.00
N LYS A 39 6.72 31.35 24.44
CA LYS A 39 7.95 31.99 24.02
C LYS A 39 9.17 32.03 24.98
N ASP A 40 9.06 31.51 26.23
CA ASP A 40 10.15 31.57 27.24
C ASP A 40 10.56 30.15 27.71
N VAL A 41 10.88 29.27 26.77
CA VAL A 41 10.72 27.81 26.94
C VAL A 41 11.86 27.12 27.67
N ILE A 42 13.07 27.62 27.64
CA ILE A 42 14.23 26.87 28.20
C ILE A 42 14.29 26.98 29.72
N SER A 43 13.96 28.15 30.28
CA SER A 43 13.90 28.33 31.73
C SER A 43 12.64 27.77 32.41
N LYS A 44 11.69 27.22 31.62
CA LYS A 44 10.37 26.78 32.08
C LYS A 44 9.93 25.40 31.62
N LEU A 45 10.82 24.61 30.99
CA LEU A 45 10.53 23.17 30.84
C LEU A 45 10.45 22.62 32.27
N SER A 46 9.24 22.30 32.73
CA SER A 46 9.10 21.75 34.07
C SER A 46 9.83 20.40 34.11
N LYS A 47 10.48 20.10 35.22
CA LYS A 47 11.08 18.78 35.48
C LYS A 47 10.10 17.65 35.10
N GLU A 48 8.83 17.82 35.46
CA GLU A 48 7.76 16.86 35.18
C GLU A 48 7.50 16.61 33.69
N GLU A 49 7.57 17.63 32.83
CA GLU A 49 7.38 17.47 31.39
C GLU A 49 8.59 16.78 30.74
N SER A 50 9.80 17.08 31.18
CA SER A 50 11.01 16.40 30.75
C SER A 50 11.01 14.93 31.16
N ASP A 51 10.64 14.65 32.39
CA ASP A 51 10.58 13.30 32.97
C ASP A 51 9.50 12.47 32.26
N ASN A 52 8.34 13.04 31.94
CA ASN A 52 7.28 12.38 31.19
C ASN A 52 7.72 12.00 29.76
N PHE A 53 8.40 12.90 29.05
CA PHE A 53 8.91 12.59 27.71
C PHE A 53 9.98 11.50 27.76
N THR A 54 10.91 11.63 28.69
CA THR A 54 11.97 10.65 28.93
C THR A 54 11.38 9.27 29.23
N TYR A 55 10.38 9.20 30.11
CA TYR A 55 9.68 7.97 30.45
C TYR A 55 9.01 7.34 29.20
N HIS A 56 8.32 8.12 28.37
CA HIS A 56 7.72 7.63 27.15
C HIS A 56 8.75 7.12 26.14
N LEU A 57 9.86 7.82 25.99
CA LEU A 57 10.95 7.38 25.12
C LEU A 57 11.53 6.05 25.61
N GLU A 58 11.76 5.89 26.91
CA GLU A 58 12.23 4.65 27.53
C GLU A 58 11.25 3.49 27.32
N GLN A 59 9.95 3.72 27.45
CA GLN A 59 8.93 2.70 27.18
C GLN A 59 8.98 2.23 25.73
N GLU A 60 9.14 3.14 24.77
CA GLU A 60 9.26 2.78 23.35
C GLU A 60 10.56 2.01 23.06
N VAL A 61 11.68 2.41 23.68
CA VAL A 61 12.95 1.69 23.58
C VAL A 61 12.85 0.27 24.15
N ASN A 62 12.18 0.11 25.29
CA ASN A 62 11.99 -1.19 25.93
C ASN A 62 11.16 -2.15 25.06
N LYS A 63 10.16 -1.66 24.33
CA LYS A 63 9.38 -2.47 23.37
C LYS A 63 10.25 -3.01 22.21
N LEU A 64 11.36 -2.36 21.92
CA LEU A 64 12.28 -2.72 20.84
C LEU A 64 13.40 -3.67 21.26
N ARG A 65 13.47 -4.07 22.54
CA ARG A 65 14.58 -4.89 23.09
C ARG A 65 14.88 -6.16 22.31
N ASN A 66 13.82 -6.83 21.83
CA ASN A 66 13.94 -8.12 21.13
C ASN A 66 14.01 -7.97 19.60
N VAL A 67 14.04 -6.74 19.09
CA VAL A 67 14.20 -6.50 17.64
C VAL A 67 15.68 -6.49 17.31
N GLU A 68 16.07 -7.19 16.26
CA GLU A 68 17.45 -7.27 15.81
C GLU A 68 17.95 -5.90 15.31
N ASP A 69 19.21 -5.58 15.60
CA ASP A 69 19.78 -4.27 15.31
C ASP A 69 19.76 -3.95 13.80
N GLN A 70 20.06 -4.92 12.93
CA GLN A 70 20.03 -4.70 11.48
C GLN A 70 18.63 -4.36 10.96
N VAL A 71 17.57 -4.90 11.56
CA VAL A 71 16.18 -4.54 11.22
C VAL A 71 15.91 -3.06 11.52
N LEU A 72 16.33 -2.61 12.71
CA LEU A 72 16.17 -1.21 13.13
C LEU A 72 17.07 -0.26 12.33
N GLN A 73 18.27 -0.68 11.95
CA GLN A 73 19.19 0.11 11.12
C GLN A 73 18.59 0.37 9.72
N VAL A 74 18.06 -0.68 9.08
CA VAL A 74 17.40 -0.56 7.78
C VAL A 74 16.16 0.33 7.90
N ASP A 75 15.30 0.10 8.90
CA ASP A 75 14.10 0.92 9.11
C ASP A 75 14.44 2.40 9.35
N LEU A 76 15.46 2.68 10.16
CA LEU A 76 15.92 4.04 10.45
C LEU A 76 16.40 4.74 9.17
N PHE A 77 17.21 4.04 8.38
CA PHE A 77 17.74 4.54 7.12
C PHE A 77 16.63 4.86 6.10
N LEU A 78 15.67 3.95 5.95
CA LEU A 78 14.53 4.14 5.06
C LEU A 78 13.62 5.28 5.54
N GLU A 79 13.40 5.42 6.85
CA GLU A 79 12.59 6.51 7.40
C GLU A 79 13.24 7.88 7.20
N ILE A 80 14.57 8.00 7.41
CA ILE A 80 15.31 9.22 7.10
C ILE A 80 15.15 9.58 5.61
N THR A 81 15.37 8.61 4.72
CA THR A 81 15.20 8.74 3.27
C THR A 81 13.78 9.22 2.92
N ARG A 82 12.76 8.62 3.55
CA ARG A 82 11.33 8.97 3.37
C ARG A 82 10.99 10.38 3.84
N LEU A 83 11.49 10.78 5.02
CA LEU A 83 11.22 12.11 5.59
C LEU A 83 11.83 13.22 4.75
N LEU A 84 12.99 12.97 4.17
CA LEU A 84 13.67 13.89 3.23
C LEU A 84 13.05 13.84 1.82
N LYS A 85 12.19 12.87 1.52
CA LYS A 85 11.60 12.62 0.21
C LYS A 85 12.65 12.31 -0.87
N LEU A 86 13.73 11.67 -0.49
CA LEU A 86 14.76 11.21 -1.41
C LEU A 86 14.25 9.97 -2.15
N ARG A 87 14.62 9.78 -3.38
CA ARG A 87 14.31 8.57 -4.14
C ARG A 87 15.10 7.41 -3.55
N GLY A 88 14.41 6.33 -3.14
CA GLY A 88 15.07 5.09 -2.73
C GLY A 88 15.71 4.37 -3.92
N THR A 89 16.76 3.61 -3.63
CA THR A 89 17.46 2.74 -4.61
C THR A 89 17.53 1.32 -4.06
N LYS A 90 18.18 0.42 -4.78
CA LYS A 90 18.59 -0.87 -4.21
C LYS A 90 19.71 -0.57 -3.20
N TYR A 91 19.76 -1.33 -2.12
CA TYR A 91 20.83 -1.23 -1.11
C TYR A 91 21.53 -2.58 -0.99
N THR A 92 21.90 -3.13 -2.14
CA THR A 92 22.55 -4.45 -2.28
C THR A 92 24.07 -4.36 -2.25
N LEU A 93 24.60 -3.14 -2.39
CA LEU A 93 26.02 -2.84 -2.35
C LEU A 93 26.30 -1.72 -1.36
N GLU A 94 27.47 -1.76 -0.72
CA GLU A 94 27.94 -0.69 0.17
C GLU A 94 27.88 0.69 -0.50
N GLN A 95 28.35 0.78 -1.74
CA GLN A 95 28.38 2.05 -2.48
C GLN A 95 26.97 2.68 -2.61
N GLU A 96 25.92 1.89 -2.81
CA GLU A 96 24.54 2.38 -2.91
C GLU A 96 24.07 3.01 -1.59
N ILE A 97 24.48 2.43 -0.45
CA ILE A 97 24.19 2.96 0.89
C ILE A 97 24.96 4.25 1.14
N VAL A 98 26.24 4.29 0.74
CA VAL A 98 27.11 5.48 0.85
C VAL A 98 26.60 6.63 -0.03
N ASP A 99 26.20 6.33 -1.26
CA ASP A 99 25.64 7.33 -2.17
C ASP A 99 24.34 7.92 -1.62
N GLN A 100 23.44 7.07 -1.13
CA GLN A 100 22.20 7.53 -0.49
C GLN A 100 22.48 8.37 0.76
N SER A 101 23.46 7.95 1.57
CA SER A 101 23.92 8.71 2.75
C SER A 101 24.48 10.07 2.37
N THR A 102 25.17 10.16 1.22
CA THR A 102 25.66 11.44 0.67
C THR A 102 24.51 12.38 0.32
N PHE A 103 23.44 11.86 -0.28
CA PHE A 103 22.22 12.65 -0.53
C PHE A 103 21.52 13.07 0.77
N ILE A 104 21.46 12.17 1.76
CA ILE A 104 20.91 12.50 3.09
C ILE A 104 21.66 13.68 3.72
N VAL A 105 23.00 13.60 3.81
CA VAL A 105 23.81 14.68 4.38
C VAL A 105 23.60 15.99 3.63
N LYS A 106 23.62 15.95 2.29
CA LYS A 106 23.40 17.12 1.45
C LYS A 106 22.04 17.77 1.70
N ASP A 107 20.97 16.97 1.77
CA ASP A 107 19.62 17.49 1.95
C ASP A 107 19.38 18.00 3.37
N VAL A 108 19.95 17.34 4.39
CA VAL A 108 19.89 17.81 5.78
C VAL A 108 20.65 19.13 5.93
N TYR A 109 21.81 19.27 5.29
CA TYR A 109 22.57 20.51 5.24
C TYR A 109 21.76 21.66 4.60
N GLN A 110 21.16 21.41 3.44
CA GLN A 110 20.29 22.38 2.76
C GLN A 110 19.04 22.74 3.59
N LEU A 111 18.51 21.77 4.30
CA LEU A 111 17.40 21.98 5.23
C LEU A 111 17.80 22.93 6.35
N LEU A 112 18.97 22.73 6.95
CA LEU A 112 19.48 23.57 8.03
C LEU A 112 19.77 25.00 7.54
N LEU A 113 20.37 25.16 6.35
CA LEU A 113 20.58 26.48 5.73
C LEU A 113 19.27 27.26 5.52
N LYS A 114 18.16 26.55 5.22
CA LYS A 114 16.84 27.17 5.03
C LYS A 114 16.15 27.50 6.35
N GLN A 115 16.38 26.71 7.38
CA GLN A 115 15.71 26.82 8.66
C GLN A 115 16.38 27.81 9.61
N ASP A 116 17.68 27.99 9.50
CA ASP A 116 18.48 28.73 10.46
C ASP A 116 19.39 29.75 9.76
N LYS A 117 19.07 31.03 9.95
CA LYS A 117 19.87 32.13 9.36
C LYS A 117 21.29 32.23 9.96
N GLN A 118 21.43 31.85 11.25
CA GLN A 118 22.73 31.87 11.92
C GLN A 118 23.64 30.77 11.35
N PHE A 119 23.04 29.60 10.99
CA PHE A 119 23.81 28.54 10.35
C PHE A 119 24.42 28.98 9.01
N LYS A 120 23.68 29.77 8.23
CA LYS A 120 24.23 30.27 6.94
C LYS A 120 25.49 31.09 7.16
N SER A 121 25.47 32.06 8.06
CA SER A 121 26.66 32.87 8.40
C SER A 121 27.77 32.03 9.02
N PHE A 122 27.44 31.07 9.89
CA PHE A 122 28.39 30.15 10.47
C PHE A 122 29.11 29.30 9.41
N ALA A 123 28.36 28.72 8.47
CA ALA A 123 28.87 27.86 7.44
C ALA A 123 29.80 28.61 6.44
N GLU A 124 29.54 29.89 6.19
CA GLU A 124 30.42 30.77 5.38
C GLU A 124 31.79 30.99 6.04
N ASN A 125 31.83 31.01 7.38
CA ASN A 125 33.08 31.17 8.14
C ASN A 125 33.85 29.86 8.30
N GLU A 126 33.16 28.71 8.29
CA GLU A 126 33.73 27.37 8.50
C GLU A 126 34.05 26.64 7.16
N TRP A 127 34.54 27.38 6.16
CA TRP A 127 34.73 26.87 4.80
C TRP A 127 35.71 25.68 4.67
N ASN A 128 36.60 25.48 5.65
CA ASN A 128 37.56 24.36 5.70
C ASN A 128 36.93 23.05 6.25
N SER A 129 35.71 23.12 6.78
CA SER A 129 35.03 21.97 7.36
C SER A 129 34.08 21.34 6.35
N THR A 130 33.91 20.01 6.40
CA THR A 130 32.91 19.32 5.59
C THR A 130 31.50 19.72 6.03
N LYS A 131 30.47 19.44 5.20
CA LYS A 131 29.07 19.77 5.53
C LYS A 131 28.62 19.11 6.84
N LEU A 132 28.98 17.85 7.04
CA LEU A 132 28.68 17.12 8.26
C LEU A 132 29.38 17.77 9.47
N GLN A 133 30.65 18.12 9.35
CA GLN A 133 31.39 18.79 10.41
C GLN A 133 30.80 20.17 10.75
N GLN A 134 30.43 20.95 9.74
CA GLN A 134 29.78 22.26 9.94
C GLN A 134 28.45 22.10 10.70
N MET A 135 27.61 21.11 10.33
CA MET A 135 26.36 20.84 11.03
C MET A 135 26.60 20.47 12.50
N ILE A 136 27.54 19.56 12.77
CA ILE A 136 27.84 19.12 14.13
C ILE A 136 28.39 20.29 14.96
N LYS A 137 29.40 21.01 14.46
CA LYS A 137 29.97 22.19 15.15
C LYS A 137 28.89 23.22 15.51
N PHE A 138 28.02 23.53 14.56
CA PHE A 138 26.93 24.48 14.79
C PHE A 138 25.92 24.02 15.83
N GLN A 139 25.47 22.75 15.76
CA GLN A 139 24.53 22.21 16.74
C GLN A 139 25.15 22.20 18.14
N MET A 140 26.41 21.79 18.24
CA MET A 140 27.14 21.78 19.52
C MET A 140 27.35 23.20 20.04
N SER A 141 27.68 24.18 19.20
CA SER A 141 27.82 25.58 19.64
C SER A 141 26.51 26.14 20.19
N LYS A 142 25.37 25.78 19.62
CA LYS A 142 24.05 26.15 20.19
C LYS A 142 23.83 25.55 21.57
N LEU A 143 24.14 24.27 21.75
CA LEU A 143 24.02 23.61 23.05
C LEU A 143 24.92 24.28 24.10
N PHE A 144 26.14 24.65 23.71
CA PHE A 144 27.06 25.34 24.61
C PHE A 144 26.62 26.78 24.95
N ASN A 145 26.04 27.49 23.98
CA ASN A 145 25.47 28.82 24.23
C ASN A 145 24.32 28.78 25.26
N GLU A 146 23.47 27.73 25.19
CA GLU A 146 22.43 27.52 26.21
C GLU A 146 23.04 27.23 27.59
N LEU A 147 24.13 26.46 27.62
CA LEU A 147 24.89 26.21 28.83
C LEU A 147 25.48 27.51 29.40
N ASP A 148 26.02 28.42 28.58
CA ASP A 148 26.54 29.72 29.01
C ASP A 148 25.49 30.59 29.67
N ASN A 149 24.26 30.57 29.17
CA ASN A 149 23.16 31.31 29.75
C ASN A 149 22.84 30.84 31.19
N SER A 150 22.96 29.55 31.43
CA SER A 150 22.65 28.92 32.71
C SER A 150 23.86 28.87 33.67
N PHE A 151 25.08 28.88 33.15
CA PHE A 151 26.33 28.78 33.94
C PHE A 151 26.47 29.93 34.95
N LYS A 152 25.95 31.11 34.59
CA LYS A 152 26.00 32.30 35.46
C LYS A 152 25.11 32.16 36.70
N ASP A 153 24.10 31.32 36.66
CA ASP A 153 23.16 31.08 37.75
C ASP A 153 23.67 30.00 38.72
N PHE A 154 24.78 29.34 38.40
CA PHE A 154 25.39 28.31 39.25
C PHE A 154 26.17 28.89 40.40
N THR A 155 26.21 28.12 41.49
CA THR A 155 27.14 28.40 42.58
C THR A 155 28.60 28.30 42.11
N ILE A 156 29.52 28.99 42.80
CA ILE A 156 30.94 28.91 42.46
C ILE A 156 31.46 27.47 42.59
N ASP A 157 30.92 26.68 43.53
CA ASP A 157 31.26 25.26 43.69
C ASP A 157 30.83 24.42 42.49
N ASP A 158 29.63 24.60 41.97
CA ASP A 158 29.13 23.89 40.76
C ASP A 158 29.87 24.30 39.50
N GLN A 159 30.18 25.60 39.36
CA GLN A 159 31.04 26.12 38.28
C GLN A 159 32.44 25.49 38.32
N THR A 160 33.00 25.33 39.53
CA THR A 160 34.34 24.73 39.72
C THR A 160 34.30 23.22 39.40
N LYS A 161 33.29 22.50 39.86
CA LYS A 161 33.09 21.07 39.50
C LYS A 161 32.98 20.87 37.96
N PHE A 162 32.25 21.74 37.30
CA PHE A 162 32.16 21.69 35.85
C PHE A 162 33.51 21.98 35.16
N ALA A 163 34.20 23.02 35.61
CA ALA A 163 35.51 23.37 35.09
C ALA A 163 36.56 22.28 35.36
N SER A 164 36.47 21.58 36.48
CA SER A 164 37.33 20.44 36.83
C SER A 164 37.17 19.29 35.81
N GLN A 165 35.94 18.97 35.38
CA GLN A 165 35.72 17.94 34.38
C GLN A 165 36.29 18.34 32.99
N VAL A 166 36.18 19.62 32.62
CA VAL A 166 36.82 20.16 31.40
C VAL A 166 38.34 20.06 31.49
N ASN A 167 38.88 20.45 32.62
CA ASN A 167 40.34 20.39 32.88
C ASN A 167 40.86 18.96 32.85
N GLU A 168 40.16 18.00 33.45
CA GLU A 168 40.49 16.57 33.43
C GLU A 168 40.64 16.04 32.00
N TYR A 169 39.74 16.43 31.10
CA TYR A 169 39.89 16.10 29.68
C TYR A 169 41.15 16.72 29.08
N ILE A 170 41.39 18.01 29.35
CA ILE A 170 42.59 18.71 28.82
C ILE A 170 43.85 18.05 29.31
N GLN A 171 43.92 17.72 30.62
CA GLN A 171 45.07 17.05 31.20
C GLN A 171 45.33 15.64 30.65
N GLY A 172 44.27 14.95 30.15
CA GLY A 172 44.40 13.69 29.44
C GLY A 172 44.97 13.80 28.02
N LEU A 173 45.12 15.00 27.48
CA LEU A 173 45.69 15.22 26.14
C LEU A 173 47.25 15.21 26.15
N PRO A 174 47.88 14.93 25.01
CA PRO A 174 49.35 15.12 24.85
C PRO A 174 49.78 16.55 25.23
N GLU A 175 50.93 16.69 25.85
CA GLU A 175 51.47 17.97 26.35
C GLU A 175 51.48 19.09 25.29
N GLU A 176 51.79 18.76 24.04
CA GLU A 176 51.76 19.73 22.92
C GLU A 176 50.36 20.31 22.72
N LYS A 177 49.31 19.47 22.81
CA LYS A 177 47.92 19.92 22.69
C LYS A 177 47.48 20.75 23.92
N GLN A 178 47.88 20.35 25.13
CA GLN A 178 47.65 21.13 26.33
C GLN A 178 48.25 22.53 26.21
N ARG A 179 49.49 22.62 25.77
CA ARG A 179 50.20 23.92 25.54
C ARG A 179 49.44 24.80 24.53
N LYS A 180 48.99 24.22 23.40
CA LYS A 180 48.21 24.96 22.40
C LYS A 180 46.88 25.46 22.94
N ILE A 181 46.19 24.66 23.78
CA ILE A 181 44.94 25.07 24.44
C ILE A 181 45.23 26.22 25.38
N LYS A 182 46.26 26.10 26.22
CA LYS A 182 46.70 27.12 27.18
C LYS A 182 46.98 28.48 26.50
N GLU A 183 47.76 28.44 25.39
CA GLU A 183 48.07 29.62 24.60
C GLU A 183 46.80 30.28 24.01
N LYS A 184 45.91 29.47 23.41
CA LYS A 184 44.69 30.00 22.80
C LYS A 184 43.68 30.53 23.80
N LEU A 185 43.60 29.95 25.01
CA LEU A 185 42.76 30.43 26.11
C LEU A 185 43.35 31.70 26.75
N GLY A 186 44.63 32.00 26.53
CA GLY A 186 45.31 33.14 27.17
C GLY A 186 45.40 33.00 28.67
N VAL A 187 45.56 31.77 29.18
CA VAL A 187 45.71 31.50 30.62
C VAL A 187 47.16 31.18 30.98
N ASP A 188 47.55 31.53 32.21
CA ASP A 188 48.92 31.27 32.67
C ASP A 188 49.16 29.81 33.02
N ASP A 189 48.08 29.08 33.40
CA ASP A 189 48.13 27.66 33.76
C ASP A 189 46.78 26.98 33.52
N LEU A 190 46.80 25.64 33.32
CA LEU A 190 45.57 24.83 33.13
C LEU A 190 45.11 24.27 34.48
N THR A 191 44.57 25.14 35.32
CA THR A 191 43.93 24.75 36.59
C THR A 191 42.43 24.90 36.49
N ASP A 192 41.70 24.22 37.40
CA ASP A 192 40.21 24.28 37.43
C ASP A 192 39.73 25.72 37.59
N GLU A 193 40.43 26.52 38.41
CA GLU A 193 40.09 27.93 38.63
C GLU A 193 40.30 28.78 37.38
N MET A 194 41.40 28.55 36.61
CA MET A 194 41.67 29.28 35.38
C MET A 194 40.70 28.88 34.25
N ILE A 195 40.35 27.59 34.14
CA ILE A 195 39.32 27.12 33.22
C ILE A 195 37.94 27.69 33.60
N ARG A 196 37.57 27.69 34.87
CA ARG A 196 36.33 28.32 35.37
C ARG A 196 36.27 29.80 35.01
N LYS A 197 37.35 30.56 35.25
CA LYS A 197 37.45 31.97 34.85
C LYS A 197 37.37 32.17 33.34
N ALA A 198 38.04 31.34 32.53
CA ALA A 198 37.94 31.38 31.10
C ALA A 198 36.51 31.16 30.61
N ILE A 199 35.80 30.17 31.15
CA ILE A 199 34.39 29.92 30.85
C ILE A 199 33.50 31.09 31.31
N ALA A 200 33.70 31.62 32.50
CA ALA A 200 32.90 32.75 33.02
C ALA A 200 33.11 34.05 32.23
N THR A 201 34.31 34.24 31.65
CA THR A 201 34.67 35.47 30.92
C THR A 201 34.37 35.39 29.42
N SER A 202 34.74 34.27 28.79
CA SER A 202 34.65 34.11 27.34
C SER A 202 33.42 33.29 26.89
N GLY A 203 32.81 32.54 27.82
CA GLY A 203 31.74 31.57 27.57
C GLY A 203 32.27 30.16 27.27
N SER A 204 31.50 29.16 27.64
CA SER A 204 31.83 27.74 27.39
C SER A 204 31.92 27.42 25.89
N SER A 205 31.09 28.06 25.08
CA SER A 205 31.11 27.89 23.61
C SER A 205 32.47 28.25 22.99
N ILE A 206 33.14 29.33 23.47
CA ILE A 206 34.46 29.75 22.97
C ILE A 206 35.52 28.80 23.51
N VAL A 207 35.51 28.50 24.79
CA VAL A 207 36.48 27.57 25.41
C VAL A 207 36.41 26.20 24.73
N PHE A 208 35.24 25.68 24.50
CA PHE A 208 35.05 24.39 23.84
C PHE A 208 35.44 24.42 22.35
N ALA A 209 35.18 25.53 21.63
CA ALA A 209 35.66 25.69 20.25
C ALA A 209 37.18 25.61 20.16
N ILE A 210 37.91 26.24 21.10
CA ILE A 210 39.37 26.16 21.19
C ILE A 210 39.83 24.72 21.47
N ILE A 211 39.19 24.02 22.41
CA ILE A 211 39.52 22.62 22.71
C ILE A 211 39.30 21.73 21.49
N VAL A 212 38.16 21.86 20.78
CA VAL A 212 37.84 21.10 19.56
C VAL A 212 38.87 21.39 18.44
N GLU A 213 39.24 22.63 18.26
CA GLU A 213 40.22 23.01 17.25
C GLU A 213 41.56 22.28 17.46
N VAL A 214 41.99 22.12 18.71
CA VAL A 214 43.27 21.51 19.07
C VAL A 214 43.15 19.98 19.23
N SER A 215 42.11 19.47 19.88
CA SER A 215 41.96 18.04 20.18
C SER A 215 41.21 17.24 19.12
N GLY A 216 40.39 17.92 18.29
CA GLY A 216 39.55 17.29 17.28
C GLY A 216 38.14 16.96 17.77
N PHE A 217 37.36 16.27 16.92
CA PHE A 217 35.95 15.95 17.16
C PHE A 217 35.69 15.02 18.37
N ALA A 218 36.74 14.28 18.83
CA ALA A 218 36.62 13.43 20.01
C ALA A 218 36.21 14.21 21.27
N PHE A 219 36.52 15.50 21.37
CA PHE A 219 36.07 16.35 22.46
C PHE A 219 34.53 16.46 22.56
N TYR A 220 33.82 16.46 21.44
CA TYR A 220 32.37 16.58 21.48
C TYR A 220 31.68 15.41 22.19
N THR A 221 32.26 14.21 22.18
CA THR A 221 31.76 13.08 22.97
C THR A 221 31.95 13.33 24.46
N THR A 222 33.14 13.83 24.85
CA THR A 222 33.38 14.27 26.23
C THR A 222 32.47 15.42 26.61
N ALA A 223 32.31 16.40 25.74
CA ALA A 223 31.42 17.54 25.95
C ALA A 223 29.95 17.12 26.15
N THR A 224 29.47 16.04 25.53
CA THR A 224 28.14 15.52 25.85
C THR A 224 28.04 14.92 27.25
N SER A 225 29.10 14.31 27.76
CA SER A 225 29.17 13.87 29.16
C SER A 225 29.17 15.05 30.14
N LEU A 226 29.85 16.15 29.78
CA LEU A 226 29.79 17.42 30.54
C LEU A 226 28.37 18.00 30.53
N LEU A 227 27.67 17.96 29.41
CA LEU A 227 26.26 18.36 29.32
C LEU A 227 25.35 17.47 30.19
N ALA A 228 25.65 16.18 30.29
CA ALA A 228 24.94 15.27 31.18
C ALA A 228 25.11 15.63 32.66
N SER A 229 26.35 15.88 33.06
CA SER A 229 26.65 16.33 34.44
C SER A 229 25.96 17.66 34.74
N PHE A 230 25.97 18.58 33.77
CA PHE A 230 25.28 19.85 33.86
C PHE A 230 23.76 19.70 34.05
N ALA A 231 23.10 18.84 33.23
CA ALA A 231 21.68 18.56 33.41
C ALA A 231 21.35 18.01 34.79
N GLY A 232 22.25 17.19 35.35
CA GLY A 232 22.14 16.68 36.72
C GLY A 232 22.11 17.78 37.80
N LEU A 233 22.84 18.89 37.59
CA LEU A 233 22.83 20.04 38.54
C LEU A 233 21.46 20.74 38.57
N PHE A 234 20.68 20.68 37.47
CA PHE A 234 19.29 21.13 37.44
C PHE A 234 18.29 20.08 37.97
N GLY A 235 18.76 18.93 38.42
CA GLY A 235 17.91 17.83 38.86
C GLY A 235 17.12 17.19 37.71
N ILE A 236 17.58 17.33 36.47
CA ILE A 236 16.98 16.73 35.28
C ILE A 236 17.49 15.31 35.12
N THR A 237 16.55 14.36 35.06
CA THR A 237 16.87 12.94 34.85
C THR A 237 17.12 12.68 33.38
N LEU A 238 18.29 12.14 33.04
CA LEU A 238 18.59 11.72 31.67
C LEU A 238 18.06 10.32 31.41
N PRO A 239 17.59 10.01 30.17
CA PRO A 239 17.16 8.68 29.81
C PRO A 239 18.31 7.67 30.05
N PHE A 240 17.98 6.53 30.66
CA PHE A 240 18.90 5.40 30.89
C PHE A 240 20.15 5.69 31.71
N GLY A 241 20.42 6.93 32.14
CA GLY A 241 21.63 7.30 32.89
C GLY A 241 21.77 6.66 34.28
N VAL A 242 20.64 6.33 34.88
CA VAL A 242 20.62 5.80 36.26
C VAL A 242 20.96 4.31 36.33
N TYR A 243 20.68 3.55 35.29
CA TYR A 243 20.75 2.08 35.32
C TYR A 243 22.04 1.47 34.78
N THR A 244 22.80 2.19 33.96
CA THR A 244 23.98 1.61 33.27
C THR A 244 25.30 2.22 33.66
N GLY A 245 25.31 3.33 34.41
CA GLY A 245 26.56 4.04 34.80
C GLY A 245 27.33 4.66 33.63
N LEU A 246 26.83 4.50 32.41
CA LEU A 246 27.39 5.05 31.17
C LEU A 246 26.31 5.87 30.46
N THR A 247 26.41 7.18 30.56
CA THR A 247 25.52 8.08 29.82
C THR A 247 26.03 8.18 28.38
N SER A 248 25.32 7.56 27.45
CA SER A 248 25.70 7.67 26.04
C SER A 248 25.45 9.08 25.47
N THR A 249 26.28 9.50 24.55
CA THR A 249 26.10 10.76 23.80
C THR A 249 24.68 10.88 23.25
N ILE A 250 24.12 9.79 22.75
CA ILE A 250 22.77 9.76 22.17
C ILE A 250 21.70 9.98 23.26
N ALA A 251 21.85 9.37 24.43
CA ALA A 251 20.94 9.55 25.56
C ALA A 251 20.87 11.01 26.01
N VAL A 252 22.02 11.67 26.08
CA VAL A 252 22.10 13.09 26.43
C VAL A 252 21.39 13.93 25.39
N LEU A 253 21.74 13.77 24.12
CA LEU A 253 21.20 14.57 23.02
C LEU A 253 19.71 14.27 22.70
N ALA A 254 19.18 13.14 23.16
CA ALA A 254 17.75 12.81 23.06
C ALA A 254 16.90 13.47 24.18
N ASN A 255 17.54 14.08 25.18
CA ASN A 255 16.81 14.76 26.26
C ASN A 255 16.10 16.04 25.73
N PRO A 256 14.87 16.33 26.16
CA PRO A 256 14.14 17.54 25.79
C PRO A 256 14.91 18.84 26.04
N LEU A 257 15.75 18.90 27.08
CA LEU A 257 16.59 20.04 27.37
C LEU A 257 17.47 20.45 26.20
N PHE A 258 17.92 19.47 25.42
CA PHE A 258 18.77 19.69 24.25
C PHE A 258 18.01 19.69 22.93
N LEU A 259 16.89 18.96 22.84
CA LEU A 259 16.07 18.92 21.62
C LEU A 259 15.27 20.21 21.41
N VAL A 260 14.69 20.77 22.46
CA VAL A 260 13.80 21.94 22.36
C VAL A 260 14.52 23.19 21.88
N PRO A 261 15.71 23.59 22.40
CA PRO A 261 16.45 24.74 21.90
C PRO A 261 16.74 24.69 20.41
N VAL A 262 17.12 23.51 19.92
CA VAL A 262 17.44 23.32 18.50
C VAL A 262 16.18 23.41 17.63
N LEU A 263 15.06 22.89 18.11
CA LEU A 263 13.77 22.99 17.40
C LEU A 263 13.26 24.43 17.34
N LEU A 264 13.50 25.23 18.38
CA LEU A 264 13.00 26.61 18.49
C LEU A 264 13.98 27.65 17.96
N GLY A 265 15.28 27.35 17.94
CA GLY A 265 16.36 28.30 17.61
C GLY A 265 16.33 28.88 16.19
N GLY A 266 15.48 28.37 15.30
CA GLY A 266 15.27 28.90 13.95
C GLY A 266 14.34 30.10 13.84
N GLY A 267 13.86 30.68 14.95
CA GLY A 267 13.04 31.92 14.97
C GLY A 267 11.63 31.81 14.41
N ALA A 268 11.19 30.65 13.98
CA ALA A 268 9.84 30.43 13.45
C ALA A 268 8.93 29.85 14.53
N LEU A 269 7.93 30.60 14.96
CA LEU A 269 6.86 30.16 15.84
C LEU A 269 6.14 28.91 15.29
N LEU A 270 6.26 27.80 16.02
CA LEU A 270 5.79 26.48 15.60
C LEU A 270 4.34 26.18 16.05
N VAL A 271 3.45 27.15 16.02
CA VAL A 271 2.13 27.05 16.65
C VAL A 271 1.17 26.06 15.94
N ASN A 272 1.46 25.52 14.76
CA ASN A 272 0.54 24.57 14.08
C ASN A 272 1.23 23.55 13.16
N HIS A 273 2.36 22.96 13.53
CA HIS A 273 3.01 22.00 12.66
C HIS A 273 2.65 20.54 12.99
N GLN A 274 2.27 19.79 11.94
CA GLN A 274 2.09 18.35 12.02
C GLN A 274 3.40 17.65 12.45
N ASN A 275 3.31 16.56 13.20
CA ASN A 275 4.45 15.79 13.72
C ASN A 275 5.51 15.45 12.64
N LYS A 276 5.09 15.20 11.38
CA LYS A 276 6.00 14.94 10.25
C LYS A 276 6.91 16.13 9.93
N SER A 277 6.41 17.37 10.03
CA SER A 277 7.20 18.58 9.82
C SER A 277 8.23 18.79 10.94
N LEU A 278 7.87 18.44 12.18
CA LEU A 278 8.76 18.51 13.32
C LEU A 278 9.87 17.47 13.25
N LYS A 279 9.54 16.22 12.87
CA LYS A 279 10.54 15.16 12.61
C LYS A 279 11.56 15.60 11.57
N LYS A 280 11.11 16.25 10.49
CA LYS A 280 12.00 16.77 9.47
C LYS A 280 12.93 17.86 10.02
N LYS A 281 12.46 18.70 10.94
CA LYS A 281 13.31 19.73 11.60
C LYS A 281 14.33 19.13 12.54
N LEU A 282 14.09 17.94 13.08
CA LEU A 282 15.07 17.22 13.93
C LEU A 282 16.17 16.53 13.12
N MET A 283 16.09 16.44 11.78
CA MET A 283 17.08 15.70 10.99
C MET A 283 18.52 16.11 11.26
N PRO A 284 18.88 17.40 11.39
CA PRO A 284 20.27 17.78 11.72
C PRO A 284 20.75 17.19 13.05
N ILE A 285 19.88 17.13 14.07
CA ILE A 285 20.22 16.52 15.36
C ILE A 285 20.32 15.01 15.23
N ILE A 286 19.38 14.37 14.56
CA ILE A 286 19.38 12.91 14.34
C ILE A 286 20.66 12.49 13.61
N VAL A 287 21.05 13.21 12.56
CA VAL A 287 22.31 12.94 11.85
C VAL A 287 23.51 13.14 12.79
N MET A 288 23.53 14.20 13.59
CA MET A 288 24.57 14.42 14.60
C MET A 288 24.61 13.28 15.64
N GLN A 289 23.47 12.88 16.18
CA GLN A 289 23.38 11.78 17.17
C GLN A 289 23.96 10.48 16.61
N ILE A 290 23.65 10.17 15.35
CA ILE A 290 24.13 8.95 14.67
C ILE A 290 25.63 9.03 14.45
N THR A 291 26.14 10.18 13.99
CA THR A 291 27.52 10.28 13.46
C THR A 291 28.56 10.66 14.52
N LEU A 292 28.18 11.36 15.56
CA LEU A 292 29.12 11.85 16.57
C LEU A 292 29.86 10.74 17.32
N PRO A 293 29.21 9.65 17.80
CA PRO A 293 29.92 8.54 18.43
C PRO A 293 30.96 7.89 17.51
N PHE A 294 30.61 7.68 16.24
CA PHE A 294 31.50 7.08 15.26
C PHE A 294 32.70 7.96 14.94
N MET A 295 32.48 9.28 14.75
CA MET A 295 33.56 10.23 14.46
C MET A 295 34.55 10.40 15.60
N SER A 296 34.15 10.09 16.84
CA SER A 296 35.02 10.20 18.00
C SER A 296 35.85 8.94 18.25
N GLN A 297 35.32 7.77 17.92
CA GLN A 297 35.99 6.49 18.21
C GLN A 297 36.87 5.99 17.05
N GLY A 298 36.49 6.35 15.81
CA GLY A 298 37.03 5.75 14.60
C GLY A 298 36.72 4.26 14.51
N ALA A 299 36.47 3.75 13.35
CA ALA A 299 36.37 2.30 13.13
C ALA A 299 37.12 1.99 11.84
N ASP A 300 38.15 1.16 11.96
CA ASP A 300 39.00 0.83 10.81
C ASP A 300 38.42 -0.28 9.93
N ASP A 301 37.40 -1.03 10.43
CA ASP A 301 36.78 -2.13 9.68
C ASP A 301 35.27 -2.18 9.92
N VAL A 302 34.51 -1.54 9.02
CA VAL A 302 33.04 -1.47 9.10
C VAL A 302 32.45 -2.41 8.07
N SER A 303 31.73 -3.44 8.53
CA SER A 303 30.99 -4.36 7.65
C SER A 303 29.54 -3.90 7.43
N PHE A 304 29.12 -3.90 6.19
CA PHE A 304 27.74 -3.66 5.75
C PHE A 304 26.92 -4.94 5.58
N ASP A 305 27.52 -6.12 5.79
CA ASP A 305 26.93 -7.43 5.45
C ASP A 305 25.57 -7.65 6.08
N LEU A 306 25.41 -7.35 7.37
CA LEU A 306 24.13 -7.57 8.09
C LEU A 306 23.03 -6.62 7.59
N PHE A 307 23.39 -5.38 7.29
CA PHE A 307 22.45 -4.40 6.74
C PHE A 307 22.00 -4.83 5.34
N ILE A 308 22.93 -5.20 4.47
CA ILE A 308 22.68 -5.66 3.10
C ILE A 308 21.87 -6.96 3.12
N ALA A 309 22.19 -7.92 4.01
CA ALA A 309 21.44 -9.16 4.13
C ALA A 309 19.97 -8.91 4.54
N GLU A 310 19.74 -8.01 5.51
CA GLU A 310 18.37 -7.66 5.91
C GLU A 310 17.61 -6.93 4.78
N TRP A 311 18.26 -6.02 4.06
CA TRP A 311 17.66 -5.38 2.89
C TRP A 311 17.30 -6.41 1.81
N ASN A 312 18.23 -7.31 1.45
CA ASN A 312 18.01 -8.34 0.44
C ASN A 312 16.86 -9.26 0.83
N ARG A 313 16.76 -9.65 2.09
CA ARG A 313 15.63 -10.44 2.60
C ARG A 313 14.28 -9.77 2.32
N ARG A 314 14.18 -8.46 2.52
CA ARG A 314 12.96 -7.66 2.26
C ARG A 314 12.70 -7.53 0.76
N PHE A 315 13.74 -7.24 -0.01
CA PHE A 315 13.65 -7.05 -1.45
C PHE A 315 13.27 -8.35 -2.17
N ASP A 316 13.84 -9.48 -1.79
CA ASP A 316 13.50 -10.78 -2.33
C ASP A 316 12.05 -11.18 -2.02
N ALA A 317 11.58 -10.91 -0.81
CA ALA A 317 10.18 -11.13 -0.45
C ALA A 317 9.22 -10.28 -1.31
N TYR A 318 9.57 -9.03 -1.57
CA TYR A 318 8.83 -8.14 -2.45
C TYR A 318 8.82 -8.65 -3.91
N CYS A 319 9.98 -9.05 -4.44
CA CYS A 319 10.10 -9.61 -5.79
C CYS A 319 9.28 -10.90 -5.95
N LYS A 320 9.26 -11.78 -4.94
CA LYS A 320 8.42 -12.99 -4.96
C LYS A 320 6.93 -12.66 -5.11
N LEU A 321 6.42 -11.68 -4.36
CA LEU A 321 5.04 -11.25 -4.49
C LEU A 321 4.73 -10.65 -5.88
N GLN A 322 5.67 -9.92 -6.48
CA GLN A 322 5.52 -9.39 -7.84
C GLN A 322 5.42 -10.52 -8.87
N ILE A 323 6.30 -11.51 -8.80
CA ILE A 323 6.27 -12.69 -9.68
C ILE A 323 4.97 -13.48 -9.50
N GLU A 324 4.52 -13.66 -8.27
CA GLU A 324 3.27 -14.35 -7.96
C GLU A 324 2.06 -13.60 -8.55
N LEU A 325 2.04 -12.27 -8.46
CA LEU A 325 1.00 -11.45 -9.06
C LEU A 325 0.98 -11.56 -10.60
N GLU A 326 2.15 -11.60 -11.25
CA GLU A 326 2.26 -11.77 -12.71
C GLU A 326 1.75 -13.16 -13.13
N ASN A 327 2.09 -14.21 -12.40
CA ASN A 327 1.61 -15.57 -12.66
C ASN A 327 0.09 -15.67 -12.53
N GLU A 328 -0.49 -15.14 -11.45
CA GLU A 328 -1.94 -15.09 -11.25
C GLU A 328 -2.63 -14.24 -12.36
N HIS A 329 -1.98 -13.18 -12.83
CA HIS A 329 -2.51 -12.39 -13.94
C HIS A 329 -2.53 -13.18 -15.25
N ALA A 330 -1.47 -13.88 -15.58
CA ALA A 330 -1.37 -14.73 -16.77
C ALA A 330 -2.42 -15.86 -16.74
N GLU A 331 -2.63 -16.50 -15.59
CA GLU A 331 -3.67 -17.51 -15.41
C GLU A 331 -5.07 -16.93 -15.58
N GLY A 332 -5.34 -15.75 -15.02
CA GLY A 332 -6.60 -15.04 -15.21
C GLY A 332 -6.92 -14.77 -16.68
N LEU A 333 -5.94 -14.32 -17.46
CA LEU A 333 -6.09 -14.09 -18.91
C LEU A 333 -6.40 -15.40 -19.67
N LYS A 334 -5.74 -16.50 -19.31
CA LYS A 334 -5.98 -17.83 -19.90
C LYS A 334 -7.42 -18.29 -19.60
N LEU A 335 -7.88 -18.17 -18.37
CA LEU A 335 -9.25 -18.51 -17.98
C LEU A 335 -10.28 -17.66 -18.72
N GLN A 336 -10.06 -16.36 -18.85
CA GLN A 336 -10.95 -15.46 -19.62
C GLN A 336 -11.06 -15.87 -21.08
N ARG A 337 -9.94 -16.28 -21.72
CA ARG A 337 -9.93 -16.79 -23.09
C ARG A 337 -10.79 -18.06 -23.20
N ASN A 338 -10.57 -19.02 -22.32
CA ASN A 338 -11.31 -20.28 -22.29
C ASN A 338 -12.82 -20.07 -22.06
N ILE A 339 -13.20 -19.14 -21.19
CA ILE A 339 -14.61 -18.76 -20.97
C ILE A 339 -15.21 -18.17 -22.24
N ARG A 340 -14.50 -17.29 -22.95
CA ARG A 340 -14.97 -16.70 -24.22
C ARG A 340 -15.19 -17.77 -25.28
N GLU A 341 -14.22 -18.65 -25.50
CA GLU A 341 -14.34 -19.74 -26.47
C GLU A 341 -15.50 -20.68 -26.13
N THR A 342 -15.69 -20.98 -24.85
CA THR A 342 -16.80 -21.83 -24.40
C THR A 342 -18.15 -21.14 -24.61
N LYS A 343 -18.25 -19.84 -24.40
CA LYS A 343 -19.46 -19.04 -24.72
C LYS A 343 -19.79 -19.07 -26.20
N GLU A 344 -18.80 -18.95 -27.08
CA GLU A 344 -18.99 -19.03 -28.53
C GLU A 344 -19.53 -20.40 -28.95
N LYS A 345 -18.99 -21.50 -28.38
CA LYS A 345 -19.50 -22.86 -28.62
C LYS A 345 -20.96 -23.02 -28.14
N ILE A 346 -21.29 -22.48 -26.97
CA ILE A 346 -22.67 -22.49 -26.44
C ILE A 346 -23.61 -21.72 -27.37
N ASN A 347 -23.21 -20.56 -27.89
CA ASN A 347 -24.00 -19.76 -28.83
C ASN A 347 -24.23 -20.50 -30.15
N TYR A 348 -23.20 -21.19 -30.69
CA TYR A 348 -23.35 -22.04 -31.86
C TYR A 348 -24.40 -23.16 -31.62
N MET A 349 -24.31 -23.84 -30.44
CA MET A 349 -25.28 -24.88 -30.08
C MET A 349 -26.71 -24.31 -29.93
N ASN A 350 -26.88 -23.12 -29.39
CA ASN A 350 -28.19 -22.46 -29.33
C ASN A 350 -28.79 -22.24 -30.71
N SER A 351 -27.98 -21.80 -31.67
CA SER A 351 -28.41 -21.61 -33.07
C SER A 351 -28.77 -22.95 -33.73
N ALA A 352 -27.95 -23.99 -33.51
CA ALA A 352 -28.21 -25.34 -34.02
C ALA A 352 -29.50 -25.93 -33.41
N ILE A 353 -29.73 -25.76 -32.13
CA ILE A 353 -30.97 -26.17 -31.43
C ILE A 353 -32.18 -25.46 -32.06
N HIS A 354 -32.09 -24.16 -32.25
CA HIS A 354 -33.16 -23.38 -32.86
C HIS A 354 -33.49 -23.89 -34.28
N ASN A 355 -32.46 -24.17 -35.10
CA ASN A 355 -32.63 -24.69 -36.45
C ASN A 355 -33.33 -26.07 -36.44
N GLU A 356 -32.93 -26.99 -35.57
CA GLU A 356 -33.59 -28.30 -35.46
C GLU A 356 -35.04 -28.16 -34.99
N GLU A 357 -35.35 -27.25 -34.04
CA GLU A 357 -36.72 -26.97 -33.64
C GLU A 357 -37.54 -26.36 -34.78
N GLN A 358 -36.97 -25.58 -35.66
CA GLN A 358 -37.64 -25.08 -36.84
C GLN A 358 -37.93 -26.19 -37.86
N LYS A 359 -36.98 -27.09 -38.13
CA LYS A 359 -37.20 -28.26 -38.97
C LYS A 359 -38.36 -29.09 -38.47
N ILE A 360 -38.38 -29.40 -37.18
CA ILE A 360 -39.49 -30.13 -36.57
C ILE A 360 -40.83 -29.40 -36.80
N ARG A 361 -40.86 -28.08 -36.66
CA ARG A 361 -42.09 -27.29 -36.86
C ARG A 361 -42.56 -27.35 -38.32
N GLU A 362 -41.64 -27.25 -39.28
CA GLU A 362 -42.00 -27.32 -40.70
C GLU A 362 -42.51 -28.72 -41.08
N GLU A 363 -41.85 -29.79 -40.65
CA GLU A 363 -42.32 -31.14 -40.92
C GLU A 363 -43.68 -31.41 -40.26
N LYS A 364 -43.90 -30.90 -39.05
CA LYS A 364 -45.23 -30.98 -38.42
C LYS A 364 -46.30 -30.21 -39.20
N LYS A 365 -45.95 -29.06 -39.77
CA LYS A 365 -46.89 -28.34 -40.67
C LYS A 365 -47.25 -29.14 -41.93
N GLN A 366 -46.26 -29.83 -42.53
CA GLN A 366 -46.54 -30.71 -43.66
C GLN A 366 -47.52 -31.81 -43.33
N ILE A 367 -47.37 -32.44 -42.14
CA ILE A 367 -48.34 -33.43 -41.66
C ILE A 367 -49.72 -32.78 -41.39
N TYR A 368 -49.73 -31.59 -40.81
CA TYR A 368 -50.97 -30.85 -40.51
C TYR A 368 -51.76 -30.55 -41.81
N TYR A 369 -51.08 -30.03 -42.85
CA TYR A 369 -51.74 -29.72 -44.12
C TYR A 369 -52.21 -31.00 -44.85
N ALA A 370 -51.42 -32.06 -44.79
CA ALA A 370 -51.82 -33.35 -45.34
C ALA A 370 -53.05 -33.92 -44.65
N LEU A 371 -53.15 -33.87 -43.32
CA LEU A 371 -54.34 -34.27 -42.60
C LEU A 371 -55.58 -33.45 -42.96
N LYS A 372 -55.40 -32.14 -43.16
CA LYS A 372 -56.48 -31.24 -43.56
C LYS A 372 -57.04 -31.54 -44.98
N SER A 373 -56.22 -32.07 -45.88
CA SER A 373 -56.57 -32.36 -47.28
C SER A 373 -56.91 -33.82 -47.54
N SER A 374 -56.69 -34.73 -46.59
CA SER A 374 -56.90 -36.18 -46.76
C SER A 374 -58.26 -36.63 -46.22
N ASN A 375 -58.76 -37.76 -46.79
CA ASN A 375 -59.84 -38.46 -46.13
C ASN A 375 -59.33 -39.15 -44.86
N LEU A 376 -59.70 -38.62 -43.70
CA LEU A 376 -59.19 -39.05 -42.39
C LEU A 376 -59.58 -40.47 -41.99
N GLU A 377 -60.58 -41.06 -42.68
CA GLU A 377 -61.05 -42.43 -42.44
C GLU A 377 -60.12 -43.49 -43.02
N ASP A 378 -59.51 -43.17 -44.15
CA ASP A 378 -58.66 -44.10 -44.88
C ASP A 378 -57.22 -44.19 -44.36
N LEU A 379 -56.85 -43.40 -43.33
CA LEU A 379 -55.45 -43.30 -42.88
C LEU A 379 -55.03 -44.50 -41.98
N GLY A 380 -55.94 -45.37 -41.56
CA GLY A 380 -55.64 -46.60 -40.80
C GLY A 380 -54.97 -46.34 -39.43
N ILE A 381 -55.15 -45.16 -38.83
CA ILE A 381 -54.55 -44.79 -37.55
C ILE A 381 -55.57 -44.98 -36.44
N ASN A 382 -55.25 -45.80 -35.43
CA ASN A 382 -56.13 -46.17 -34.33
C ASN A 382 -55.87 -45.39 -33.02
N GLY A 383 -56.69 -45.64 -32.01
CA GLY A 383 -56.52 -45.08 -30.65
C GLY A 383 -56.99 -43.62 -30.54
N ASP A 384 -56.18 -42.77 -29.90
CA ASP A 384 -56.54 -41.36 -29.65
C ASP A 384 -56.79 -40.56 -30.93
N PHE A 385 -56.13 -40.94 -32.04
CA PHE A 385 -56.38 -40.34 -33.36
C PHE A 385 -57.86 -40.43 -33.73
N GLN A 386 -58.50 -41.58 -33.57
CA GLN A 386 -59.92 -41.77 -33.91
C GLN A 386 -60.82 -40.89 -33.03
N LYS A 387 -60.51 -40.74 -31.75
CA LYS A 387 -61.28 -39.83 -30.87
C LYS A 387 -61.13 -38.38 -31.34
N ASN A 388 -59.90 -37.95 -31.60
CA ASN A 388 -59.60 -36.58 -32.06
C ASN A 388 -60.21 -36.33 -33.46
N ARG A 389 -60.30 -37.35 -34.34
CA ARG A 389 -60.95 -37.30 -35.65
C ARG A 389 -62.46 -37.07 -35.49
N ILE A 390 -63.13 -37.80 -34.63
CA ILE A 390 -64.58 -37.66 -34.42
C ILE A 390 -64.90 -36.24 -33.95
N GLU A 391 -64.14 -35.71 -32.97
CA GLU A 391 -64.32 -34.35 -32.50
C GLU A 391 -64.05 -33.31 -33.56
N TYR A 392 -62.99 -33.52 -34.39
CA TYR A 392 -62.67 -32.66 -35.51
C TYR A 392 -63.81 -32.64 -36.55
N GLN A 393 -64.35 -33.80 -36.92
CA GLN A 393 -65.47 -33.92 -37.89
C GLN A 393 -66.71 -33.23 -37.32
N TYR A 394 -67.06 -33.49 -36.06
CA TYR A 394 -68.22 -32.85 -35.42
C TYR A 394 -68.12 -31.31 -35.47
N ILE A 395 -66.95 -30.75 -35.17
CA ILE A 395 -66.75 -29.32 -35.21
C ILE A 395 -66.78 -28.79 -36.63
N ASN A 396 -66.20 -29.51 -37.58
CA ASN A 396 -66.22 -29.14 -39.01
C ASN A 396 -67.66 -29.07 -39.53
N ASP A 397 -68.50 -30.07 -39.24
CA ASP A 397 -69.91 -30.08 -39.64
C ASP A 397 -70.69 -28.93 -39.00
N ARG A 398 -70.38 -28.61 -37.75
CA ARG A 398 -70.93 -27.44 -37.07
C ARG A 398 -70.52 -26.11 -37.68
N ILE A 399 -69.25 -25.97 -38.11
CA ILE A 399 -68.77 -24.79 -38.85
C ILE A 399 -69.51 -24.67 -40.21
N GLN A 400 -69.68 -25.79 -40.93
CA GLN A 400 -70.40 -25.80 -42.22
C GLN A 400 -71.87 -25.38 -42.03
N SER A 401 -72.55 -25.87 -40.99
CA SER A 401 -73.92 -25.47 -40.67
C SER A 401 -74.05 -24.00 -40.34
N LEU A 402 -73.11 -23.46 -39.54
CA LEU A 402 -73.03 -22.01 -39.22
C LEU A 402 -72.74 -21.15 -40.46
N GLN A 403 -71.90 -21.62 -41.38
CA GLN A 403 -71.60 -20.93 -42.63
C GLN A 403 -72.80 -20.96 -43.59
N GLN A 404 -73.56 -22.08 -43.63
CA GLN A 404 -74.78 -22.17 -44.42
C GLN A 404 -75.89 -21.27 -43.84
N ALA A 405 -76.09 -21.24 -42.51
CA ALA A 405 -77.00 -20.33 -41.89
C ALA A 405 -76.69 -18.85 -42.20
N LYS A 406 -75.41 -18.49 -42.17
CA LYS A 406 -74.92 -17.16 -42.57
C LYS A 406 -75.22 -16.81 -44.02
N LYS A 407 -75.15 -17.77 -44.97
CA LYS A 407 -75.49 -17.57 -46.36
C LYS A 407 -77.00 -17.41 -46.59
N VAL A 408 -77.85 -18.18 -45.87
CA VAL A 408 -79.31 -18.09 -45.92
C VAL A 408 -79.77 -16.74 -45.36
N ASP A 409 -79.19 -16.26 -44.26
CA ASP A 409 -79.51 -14.93 -43.71
C ASP A 409 -79.10 -13.77 -44.63
N ALA A 410 -78.11 -13.96 -45.47
CA ALA A 410 -77.64 -12.95 -46.45
C ALA A 410 -78.56 -12.83 -47.68
N VAL A 411 -79.36 -13.85 -47.97
CA VAL A 411 -80.27 -13.89 -49.19
C VAL A 411 -81.66 -13.32 -48.87
N ASN A 412 -82.13 -13.31 -47.61
CA ASN A 412 -83.43 -12.85 -47.17
C ASN A 412 -83.48 -11.40 -46.60
N ASP A 413 -83.05 -10.42 -47.38
CA ASP A 413 -82.80 -9.04 -46.93
C ASP A 413 -84.00 -8.10 -47.14
N SER A 414 -84.78 -7.81 -46.07
CA SER A 414 -85.68 -6.66 -45.99
C SER A 414 -85.10 -5.61 -45.03
N PHE A 415 -85.34 -4.32 -45.33
CA PHE A 415 -84.66 -3.14 -44.77
C PHE A 415 -84.62 -3.04 -43.21
N PHE A 416 -85.58 -3.58 -42.49
CA PHE A 416 -85.61 -3.59 -41.00
C PHE A 416 -84.76 -4.74 -40.37
N ARG A 417 -84.45 -5.76 -41.10
CA ARG A 417 -83.55 -6.84 -40.68
C ARG A 417 -82.05 -6.50 -40.76
N ARG A 418 -81.66 -5.45 -41.53
CA ARG A 418 -80.23 -5.06 -41.70
C ARG A 418 -79.54 -4.65 -40.38
N ILE A 419 -80.27 -4.04 -39.44
CA ILE A 419 -79.66 -3.61 -38.14
C ILE A 419 -79.55 -4.82 -37.21
N GLY A 420 -80.59 -5.70 -37.15
CA GLY A 420 -80.54 -6.93 -36.35
C GLY A 420 -79.52 -7.93 -36.87
N ASN A 421 -79.42 -8.07 -38.22
CA ASN A 421 -78.47 -8.99 -38.86
C ASN A 421 -76.99 -8.56 -38.74
N LYS A 422 -76.68 -7.26 -38.52
CA LYS A 422 -75.32 -6.85 -38.20
C LYS A 422 -74.83 -7.39 -36.86
N PHE A 423 -75.66 -7.43 -35.84
CA PHE A 423 -75.32 -8.00 -34.54
C PHE A 423 -75.36 -9.53 -34.54
N SER A 424 -76.31 -10.17 -35.25
CA SER A 424 -76.38 -11.62 -35.45
C SER A 424 -75.16 -12.13 -36.27
N ASN A 425 -74.81 -11.43 -37.36
CA ASN A 425 -73.63 -11.74 -38.20
C ASN A 425 -72.29 -11.54 -37.45
N LEU A 426 -72.19 -10.63 -36.48
CA LEU A 426 -71.01 -10.48 -35.63
C LEU A 426 -70.93 -11.66 -34.63
N GLY A 427 -72.06 -12.11 -34.04
CA GLY A 427 -72.13 -13.27 -33.14
C GLY A 427 -71.74 -14.54 -33.86
N THR A 428 -72.41 -14.85 -35.00
CA THR A 428 -72.09 -16.05 -35.82
C THR A 428 -70.67 -16.05 -36.39
N THR A 429 -70.08 -14.88 -36.71
CA THR A 429 -68.67 -14.78 -37.12
C THR A 429 -67.72 -15.05 -35.96
N PHE A 430 -68.06 -14.65 -34.76
CA PHE A 430 -67.27 -14.93 -33.56
C PHE A 430 -67.38 -16.41 -33.19
N ASP A 431 -68.54 -17.02 -33.29
CA ASP A 431 -68.77 -18.45 -33.07
C ASP A 431 -67.99 -19.31 -34.08
N ILE A 432 -67.99 -18.96 -35.37
CA ILE A 432 -67.23 -19.67 -36.40
C ILE A 432 -65.72 -19.59 -36.07
N LYS A 433 -65.16 -18.42 -35.73
CA LYS A 433 -63.77 -18.29 -35.34
C LYS A 433 -63.40 -19.08 -34.09
N SER A 434 -64.29 -19.15 -33.11
CA SER A 434 -64.14 -19.96 -31.91
C SER A 434 -64.07 -21.44 -32.23
N GLU A 435 -64.99 -21.92 -33.07
CA GLU A 435 -65.04 -23.33 -33.49
C GLU A 435 -63.84 -23.66 -34.43
N GLU A 436 -63.43 -22.78 -35.28
CA GLU A 436 -62.18 -22.93 -36.10
C GLU A 436 -60.96 -23.09 -35.19
N LYS A 437 -60.87 -22.36 -34.10
CA LYS A 437 -59.78 -22.50 -33.10
C LYS A 437 -59.80 -23.87 -32.44
N LYS A 438 -60.96 -24.37 -32.06
CA LYS A 438 -61.14 -25.73 -31.54
C LYS A 438 -60.81 -26.80 -32.56
N MET A 439 -61.29 -26.67 -33.79
CA MET A 439 -60.96 -27.55 -34.90
C MET A 439 -59.47 -27.66 -35.15
N ASN A 440 -58.76 -26.51 -35.18
CA ASN A 440 -57.32 -26.46 -35.30
C ASN A 440 -56.61 -27.16 -34.13
N LYS A 441 -57.11 -27.03 -32.91
CA LYS A 441 -56.58 -27.75 -31.76
C LYS A 441 -56.64 -29.28 -31.95
N TYR A 442 -57.78 -29.83 -32.38
CA TYR A 442 -57.90 -31.27 -32.63
C TYR A 442 -57.02 -31.72 -33.77
N LEU A 443 -56.88 -30.91 -34.82
CA LEU A 443 -55.96 -31.20 -35.93
C LEU A 443 -54.52 -31.27 -35.47
N TYR A 444 -54.08 -30.38 -34.56
CA TYR A 444 -52.74 -30.46 -33.95
C TYR A 444 -52.58 -31.70 -33.05
N LEU A 445 -53.61 -32.11 -32.30
CA LEU A 445 -53.60 -33.36 -31.54
C LEU A 445 -53.42 -34.56 -32.45
N MET A 446 -54.15 -34.62 -33.60
CA MET A 446 -53.97 -35.65 -34.60
C MET A 446 -52.56 -35.66 -35.23
N VAL A 447 -51.90 -34.53 -35.39
CA VAL A 447 -50.47 -34.49 -35.81
C VAL A 447 -49.62 -35.26 -34.80
N GLU A 448 -49.80 -35.04 -33.53
CA GLU A 448 -49.03 -35.75 -32.46
C GLU A 448 -49.37 -37.26 -32.46
N ASP A 449 -50.62 -37.63 -32.76
CA ASP A 449 -51.03 -39.05 -32.81
C ASP A 449 -50.41 -39.74 -34.06
N VAL A 450 -50.36 -39.06 -35.20
CA VAL A 450 -49.64 -39.53 -36.39
C VAL A 450 -48.15 -39.79 -36.07
N LEU A 451 -47.54 -38.90 -35.30
CA LEU A 451 -46.13 -39.08 -34.92
C LEU A 451 -45.88 -40.30 -34.01
N LYS A 452 -46.86 -40.74 -33.28
CA LYS A 452 -46.81 -41.95 -32.43
C LYS A 452 -47.22 -43.22 -33.13
N SER A 453 -47.93 -43.12 -34.27
CA SER A 453 -48.49 -44.27 -35.00
C SER A 453 -47.45 -45.04 -35.80
N THR A 454 -47.78 -46.29 -36.17
CA THR A 454 -46.99 -47.13 -37.07
C THR A 454 -47.49 -47.07 -38.53
N SER A 455 -48.49 -46.22 -38.82
CA SER A 455 -49.06 -46.05 -40.16
C SER A 455 -48.01 -45.60 -41.17
N SER A 456 -48.20 -45.96 -42.44
CA SER A 456 -47.35 -45.47 -43.56
C SER A 456 -47.60 -43.99 -43.91
N PHE A 457 -48.65 -43.38 -43.35
CA PHE A 457 -48.97 -41.99 -43.61
C PHE A 457 -47.86 -41.05 -43.15
N LYS A 458 -47.37 -40.28 -44.11
CA LYS A 458 -46.30 -39.31 -43.87
C LYS A 458 -45.04 -39.90 -43.15
N GLN A 459 -44.65 -41.09 -43.54
CA GLN A 459 -43.52 -41.83 -42.94
C GLN A 459 -42.22 -41.05 -43.05
N ILE A 460 -41.92 -40.44 -44.18
CA ILE A 460 -40.70 -39.71 -44.42
C ILE A 460 -40.59 -38.48 -43.48
N GLU A 461 -41.66 -37.72 -43.32
CA GLU A 461 -41.71 -36.56 -42.43
C GLU A 461 -41.58 -37.00 -40.96
N ARG A 462 -42.17 -38.14 -40.56
CA ARG A 462 -41.99 -38.69 -39.20
C ARG A 462 -40.56 -39.10 -38.92
N GLU A 463 -39.90 -39.80 -39.87
CA GLU A 463 -38.50 -40.20 -39.71
C GLU A 463 -37.60 -38.98 -39.59
N ARG A 464 -37.82 -37.90 -40.39
CA ARG A 464 -37.08 -36.63 -40.27
C ARG A 464 -37.30 -35.97 -38.93
N ILE A 465 -38.51 -35.95 -38.41
CA ILE A 465 -38.81 -35.40 -37.08
C ILE A 465 -38.10 -36.23 -36.00
N GLN A 466 -38.07 -37.56 -36.13
CA GLN A 466 -37.40 -38.42 -35.16
C GLN A 466 -35.87 -38.19 -35.16
N ALA A 467 -35.28 -38.07 -36.33
CA ALA A 467 -33.86 -37.73 -36.50
C ALA A 467 -33.55 -36.36 -35.86
N SER A 468 -34.35 -35.33 -36.18
CA SER A 468 -34.17 -34.00 -35.58
C SER A 468 -34.38 -33.99 -34.06
N LYS A 469 -35.28 -34.83 -33.51
CA LYS A 469 -35.44 -34.99 -32.05
C LYS A 469 -34.22 -35.65 -31.41
N CYS A 470 -33.58 -36.60 -32.10
CA CYS A 470 -32.34 -37.25 -31.63
C CYS A 470 -31.20 -36.20 -31.58
N ASN A 471 -30.99 -35.49 -32.70
CA ASN A 471 -29.99 -34.41 -32.76
C ASN A 471 -30.21 -33.33 -31.70
N LEU A 472 -31.48 -33.01 -31.42
CA LEU A 472 -31.84 -32.02 -30.38
C LEU A 472 -31.49 -32.49 -28.96
N ARG A 473 -31.62 -33.78 -28.68
CA ARG A 473 -31.20 -34.36 -27.39
C ARG A 473 -29.71 -34.26 -27.22
N GLU A 474 -28.93 -34.66 -28.25
CA GLU A 474 -27.46 -34.61 -28.23
C GLU A 474 -26.94 -33.16 -28.07
N LEU A 475 -27.50 -32.22 -28.84
CA LEU A 475 -27.14 -30.80 -28.75
C LEU A 475 -27.44 -30.21 -27.39
N ARG A 476 -28.59 -30.54 -26.78
CA ARG A 476 -28.97 -30.08 -25.46
C ARG A 476 -28.07 -30.67 -24.38
N GLN A 477 -27.72 -31.94 -24.48
CA GLN A 477 -26.79 -32.57 -23.55
C GLN A 477 -25.41 -31.91 -23.65
N SER A 478 -24.84 -31.80 -24.85
CA SER A 478 -23.55 -31.16 -25.07
C SER A 478 -23.54 -29.69 -24.60
N LYS A 479 -24.61 -28.95 -24.84
CA LYS A 479 -24.77 -27.58 -24.29
C LYS A 479 -24.71 -27.56 -22.76
N ASN A 480 -25.40 -28.48 -22.08
CA ASN A 480 -25.40 -28.55 -20.61
C ASN A 480 -24.01 -28.85 -20.07
N GLU A 481 -23.27 -29.77 -20.71
CA GLU A 481 -21.88 -30.08 -20.35
C GLU A 481 -20.98 -28.84 -20.51
N LYS A 482 -21.13 -28.10 -21.61
CA LYS A 482 -20.36 -26.85 -21.84
C LYS A 482 -20.75 -25.74 -20.85
N MET A 483 -22.02 -25.66 -20.45
CA MET A 483 -22.45 -24.72 -19.42
C MET A 483 -21.85 -25.04 -18.04
N THR A 484 -21.81 -26.31 -17.67
CA THR A 484 -21.19 -26.75 -16.41
C THR A 484 -19.70 -26.43 -16.41
N TYR A 485 -18.99 -26.73 -17.53
CA TYR A 485 -17.59 -26.40 -17.70
C TYR A 485 -17.34 -24.88 -17.63
N LYS A 486 -18.15 -24.08 -18.30
CA LYS A 486 -18.07 -22.61 -18.21
C LYS A 486 -18.21 -22.12 -16.78
N ASN A 487 -19.16 -22.63 -16.02
CA ASN A 487 -19.40 -22.24 -14.64
C ASN A 487 -18.20 -22.61 -13.75
N SER A 488 -17.55 -23.75 -13.98
CA SER A 488 -16.31 -24.11 -13.25
C SER A 488 -15.17 -23.13 -13.57
N LEU A 489 -14.99 -22.73 -14.83
CA LEU A 489 -14.00 -21.73 -15.23
C LEU A 489 -14.28 -20.35 -14.60
N GLU A 490 -15.54 -19.94 -14.55
CA GLU A 490 -15.94 -18.66 -13.91
C GLU A 490 -15.67 -18.68 -12.39
N SER A 491 -15.86 -19.83 -11.73
CA SER A 491 -15.49 -20.02 -10.33
C SER A 491 -13.99 -19.91 -10.10
N LEU A 492 -13.19 -20.56 -10.93
CA LEU A 492 -11.73 -20.45 -10.88
C LEU A 492 -11.24 -19.02 -11.14
N LEU A 493 -11.81 -18.33 -12.12
CA LEU A 493 -11.48 -16.93 -12.39
C LEU A 493 -11.80 -16.02 -11.19
N LYS A 494 -12.89 -16.28 -10.49
CA LYS A 494 -13.22 -15.55 -9.26
C LYS A 494 -12.15 -15.77 -8.18
N GLN A 495 -11.68 -16.99 -8.01
CA GLN A 495 -10.62 -17.33 -7.07
C GLN A 495 -9.30 -16.64 -7.42
N VAL A 496 -8.87 -16.69 -8.69
CA VAL A 496 -7.67 -15.98 -9.19
C VAL A 496 -7.77 -14.47 -8.92
N ASN A 497 -8.91 -13.85 -9.16
CA ASN A 497 -9.11 -12.42 -8.87
C ASN A 497 -9.03 -12.10 -7.37
N GLN A 498 -9.48 -12.99 -6.51
CA GLN A 498 -9.34 -12.85 -5.05
C GLN A 498 -7.88 -12.95 -4.64
N ASN A 499 -7.13 -13.93 -5.15
CA ASN A 499 -5.69 -14.09 -4.91
C ASN A 499 -4.92 -12.84 -5.34
N GLN A 500 -5.16 -12.33 -6.56
CA GLN A 500 -4.55 -11.09 -7.04
C GLN A 500 -4.82 -9.90 -6.12
N SER A 501 -6.05 -9.80 -5.58
CA SER A 501 -6.40 -8.73 -4.65
C SER A 501 -5.62 -8.84 -3.34
N SER A 502 -5.47 -10.05 -2.80
CA SER A 502 -4.68 -10.32 -1.60
C SER A 502 -3.22 -9.96 -1.82
N ILE A 503 -2.60 -10.49 -2.88
CA ILE A 503 -1.19 -10.23 -3.21
C ILE A 503 -0.93 -8.72 -3.39
N ARG A 504 -1.83 -7.98 -4.04
CA ARG A 504 -1.72 -6.52 -4.17
C ARG A 504 -1.79 -5.79 -2.82
N GLN A 505 -2.55 -6.31 -1.86
CA GLN A 505 -2.59 -5.75 -0.51
C GLN A 505 -1.27 -5.98 0.22
N ASP A 506 -0.69 -7.18 0.08
CA ASP A 506 0.59 -7.53 0.68
C ASP A 506 1.73 -6.71 0.08
N ILE A 507 1.75 -6.51 -1.25
CA ILE A 507 2.70 -5.63 -1.94
C ILE A 507 2.60 -4.20 -1.39
N LYS A 508 1.39 -3.64 -1.28
CA LYS A 508 1.19 -2.29 -0.72
C LYS A 508 1.60 -2.19 0.74
N ALA A 509 1.39 -3.23 1.53
CA ALA A 509 1.84 -3.27 2.92
C ALA A 509 3.37 -3.24 3.00
N MET A 510 4.06 -4.01 2.14
CA MET A 510 5.52 -4.00 2.05
C MET A 510 6.07 -2.66 1.58
N GLU A 511 5.48 -2.04 0.55
CA GLU A 511 5.85 -0.70 0.07
C GLU A 511 5.69 0.38 1.15
N LYS A 512 4.64 0.26 1.96
CA LYS A 512 4.41 1.17 3.09
C LYS A 512 5.46 1.01 4.19
N GLN A 513 5.91 -0.22 4.43
CA GLN A 513 6.92 -0.53 5.45
C GLN A 513 8.33 -0.21 4.96
N ASN A 514 8.62 -0.46 3.68
CA ASN A 514 9.95 -0.34 3.09
C ASN A 514 9.94 0.72 2.00
N TYR A 515 10.16 1.97 2.42
CA TYR A 515 10.17 3.11 1.51
C TYR A 515 11.19 2.93 0.38
N GLY A 516 10.75 3.18 -0.84
CA GLY A 516 11.56 3.10 -2.05
C GLY A 516 11.34 1.82 -2.87
N LEU A 517 10.71 0.77 -2.31
CA LEU A 517 10.39 -0.44 -3.07
C LEU A 517 9.49 -0.13 -4.27
N GLU A 518 8.54 0.78 -4.11
CA GLU A 518 7.65 1.24 -5.18
C GLU A 518 8.38 1.83 -6.39
N HIS A 519 9.58 2.36 -6.19
CA HIS A 519 10.40 2.93 -7.27
C HIS A 519 11.21 1.88 -8.02
N LEU A 520 11.38 0.69 -7.43
CA LEU A 520 12.15 -0.41 -8.02
C LEU A 520 11.30 -1.28 -8.94
N SER A 521 10.01 -1.40 -8.69
CA SER A 521 9.05 -2.13 -9.54
C SER A 521 8.96 -1.54 -10.96
N ALA A 522 8.99 -0.21 -11.07
CA ALA A 522 8.94 0.47 -12.38
C ALA A 522 10.19 0.24 -13.24
N SER A 523 11.35 -0.03 -12.61
CA SER A 523 12.60 -0.31 -13.33
C SER A 523 12.73 -1.76 -13.76
N SER A 524 12.04 -2.69 -13.09
CA SER A 524 12.04 -4.13 -13.41
C SER A 524 11.23 -4.44 -14.67
N GLN A 525 10.18 -3.68 -14.96
CA GLN A 525 9.38 -3.83 -16.18
C GLN A 525 10.13 -3.48 -17.48
N GLN A 526 11.25 -2.75 -17.38
CA GLN A 526 12.12 -2.45 -18.54
C GLN A 526 13.21 -3.49 -18.78
N LEU A 527 13.39 -4.47 -17.88
CA LEU A 527 14.46 -5.49 -17.95
C LEU A 527 13.97 -6.90 -18.29
N LEU A 528 12.67 -7.11 -18.46
CA LEU A 528 12.18 -8.37 -19.03
C LEU A 528 12.38 -8.31 -20.55
N PRO A 529 13.15 -9.24 -21.15
CA PRO A 529 13.18 -9.37 -22.60
C PRO A 529 11.74 -9.61 -23.03
N THR A 530 11.21 -8.74 -23.88
CA THR A 530 10.04 -9.04 -24.68
C THR A 530 10.33 -10.37 -25.35
N SER A 531 9.70 -11.44 -24.88
CA SER A 531 9.65 -12.69 -25.63
C SER A 531 8.85 -12.39 -26.90
N GLU A 532 9.57 -11.89 -27.89
CA GLU A 532 9.09 -11.93 -29.26
C GLU A 532 8.94 -13.39 -29.68
N GLU A 533 7.74 -13.73 -29.96
CA GLU A 533 7.22 -14.63 -31.00
C GLU A 533 8.16 -15.72 -31.55
N GLY A 534 7.74 -16.94 -31.35
CA GLY A 534 8.05 -18.13 -32.10
C GLY A 534 6.80 -18.98 -32.22
#